data_77843accfb7f79bda17c72e82aba47a2
#
_entry.id   77843accfb7f79bda17c72e82aba47a2
#
_cell.length_a   1.000
_cell.length_b   1.000
_cell.length_c   1.000
_cell.angle_alpha   90.00
_cell.angle_beta   90.00
_cell.angle_gamma   90.00
#
_symmetry.space_group_name_H-M   'P 1'
#
loop_
_entity.id
_entity.type
_entity.pdbx_description
1 polymer ?
#
loop_
_entity_poly.entity_id
_entity_poly.type
_entity_poly.pdbx_seq_one_letter_code
_entity_poly.pdbx_strand_id
1 'polypeptide(L)'
;INEDTGYLHNIKDFRWIEGAIEALKILKENNFLIIIISNQSGVGRGYFSEEDVNKLHEWINLQLSKHKIKIDDFFFATELPDTKILKTRRKPSPRMIEEAIEKYNLNRDDCFMIGDKNIDVMAAKNAKIRGFLFEGGNLSYKIKKILNIT
;
A
#
# COMPACT_ATOMS: atom_id res chain seq x y z
N ILE A 1 -2.99 4.92 -2.42
CA ILE A 1 -2.82 5.50 -3.76
C ILE A 1 -4.15 5.74 -4.48
N ASN A 2 -5.21 5.10 -4.05
CA ASN A 2 -6.56 5.24 -4.60
C ASN A 2 -7.54 5.71 -3.52
N GLU A 3 -8.64 6.33 -3.96
CA GLU A 3 -9.75 6.68 -3.08
C GLU A 3 -10.39 5.42 -2.48
N ASP A 4 -10.78 5.50 -1.21
CA ASP A 4 -11.50 4.41 -0.55
C ASP A 4 -12.95 4.39 -1.03
N THR A 5 -13.28 3.43 -1.86
CA THR A 5 -14.63 3.18 -2.39
C THR A 5 -15.28 1.92 -1.79
N GLY A 6 -14.74 1.44 -0.66
CA GLY A 6 -15.13 0.18 -0.03
C GLY A 6 -14.37 -1.02 -0.61
N TYR A 7 -15.07 -2.09 -0.98
CA TYR A 7 -14.44 -3.30 -1.52
C TYR A 7 -14.03 -3.14 -2.99
N LEU A 8 -12.98 -2.32 -3.23
CA LEU A 8 -12.48 -2.06 -4.58
C LEU A 8 -11.90 -3.33 -5.21
N HIS A 9 -12.51 -3.79 -6.29
CA HIS A 9 -12.04 -4.93 -7.09
C HIS A 9 -12.20 -4.69 -8.60
N ASN A 10 -13.03 -3.72 -8.97
CA ASN A 10 -13.29 -3.41 -10.36
C ASN A 10 -12.45 -2.21 -10.80
N ILE A 11 -11.73 -2.38 -11.91
CA ILE A 11 -10.91 -1.33 -12.52
C ILE A 11 -11.71 -0.06 -12.79
N LYS A 12 -12.99 -0.17 -13.15
CA LYS A 12 -13.88 0.97 -13.43
C LYS A 12 -14.10 1.87 -12.22
N ASP A 13 -14.00 1.34 -11.03
CA ASP A 13 -14.24 2.06 -9.77
C ASP A 13 -12.96 2.66 -9.18
N PHE A 14 -11.81 2.38 -9.79
CA PHE A 14 -10.53 2.88 -9.33
C PHE A 14 -10.42 4.40 -9.58
N ARG A 15 -10.07 5.14 -8.54
CA ARG A 15 -9.79 6.58 -8.61
C ARG A 15 -8.46 6.87 -7.92
N TRP A 16 -7.56 7.53 -8.62
CA TRP A 16 -6.31 8.00 -8.03
C TRP A 16 -6.57 9.07 -6.97
N ILE A 17 -5.87 8.99 -5.84
CA ILE A 17 -5.78 10.12 -4.91
C ILE A 17 -5.05 11.28 -5.61
N GLU A 18 -5.45 12.51 -5.29
CA GLU A 18 -4.77 13.71 -5.81
C GLU A 18 -3.27 13.64 -5.51
N GLY A 19 -2.45 13.85 -6.53
CA GLY A 19 -1.00 13.81 -6.42
C GLY A 19 -0.38 12.42 -6.27
N ALA A 20 -1.17 11.33 -6.39
CA ALA A 20 -0.66 9.97 -6.21
C ALA A 20 0.45 9.62 -7.22
N ILE A 21 0.24 9.86 -8.51
CA ILE A 21 1.23 9.57 -9.55
C ILE A 21 2.51 10.39 -9.34
N GLU A 22 2.36 11.67 -9.02
CA GLU A 22 3.51 12.54 -8.69
C GLU A 22 4.26 12.06 -7.46
N ALA A 23 3.55 11.65 -6.42
CA ALA A 23 4.15 11.07 -5.21
C ALA A 23 4.99 9.84 -5.52
N LEU A 24 4.46 8.91 -6.33
CA LEU A 24 5.17 7.70 -6.75
C LEU A 24 6.42 8.05 -7.58
N LYS A 25 6.33 9.06 -8.42
CA LYS A 25 7.45 9.58 -9.21
C LYS A 25 8.58 10.10 -8.32
N ILE A 26 8.23 10.95 -7.36
CA ILE A 26 9.18 11.50 -6.37
C ILE A 26 9.88 10.36 -5.61
N LEU A 27 9.15 9.35 -5.17
CA LEU A 27 9.72 8.19 -4.49
C LEU A 27 10.73 7.45 -5.38
N LYS A 28 10.39 7.21 -6.64
CA LYS A 28 11.30 6.54 -7.60
C LYS A 28 12.55 7.37 -7.89
N GLU A 29 12.41 8.67 -8.06
CA GLU A 29 13.54 9.60 -8.27
C GLU A 29 14.48 9.65 -7.07
N ASN A 30 13.97 9.33 -5.87
CA ASN A 30 14.75 9.22 -4.63
C ASN A 30 15.15 7.78 -4.29
N ASN A 31 15.11 6.87 -5.26
CA ASN A 31 15.56 5.47 -5.17
C ASN A 31 14.78 4.60 -4.17
N PHE A 32 13.52 4.91 -3.89
CA PHE A 32 12.68 4.04 -3.07
C PHE A 32 12.11 2.87 -3.89
N LEU A 33 12.08 1.70 -3.28
CA LEU A 33 11.16 0.63 -3.67
C LEU A 33 9.76 1.03 -3.20
N ILE A 34 8.76 0.82 -4.06
CA ILE A 34 7.38 1.11 -3.76
C ILE A 34 6.61 -0.21 -3.63
N ILE A 35 6.08 -0.45 -2.45
CA ILE A 35 5.37 -1.68 -2.12
C ILE A 35 3.99 -1.32 -1.58
N ILE A 36 2.95 -1.96 -2.10
CA ILE A 36 1.58 -1.80 -1.62
C ILE A 36 1.28 -2.90 -0.62
N ILE A 37 0.77 -2.51 0.53
CA ILE A 37 0.32 -3.42 1.60
C ILE A 37 -1.18 -3.20 1.80
N SER A 38 -1.98 -4.21 1.55
CA SER A 38 -3.44 -4.09 1.47
C SER A 38 -4.18 -5.18 2.24
N ASN A 39 -5.25 -4.80 2.94
CA ASN A 39 -6.25 -5.74 3.43
C ASN A 39 -7.33 -5.91 2.36
N GLN A 40 -7.59 -7.15 1.96
CA GLN A 40 -8.55 -7.52 0.92
C GLN A 40 -9.56 -8.54 1.47
N SER A 41 -10.24 -8.18 2.54
CA SER A 41 -11.23 -9.07 3.18
C SER A 41 -12.43 -9.42 2.30
N GLY A 42 -12.66 -8.67 1.23
CA GLY A 42 -13.66 -9.01 0.22
C GLY A 42 -13.42 -10.38 -0.43
N VAL A 43 -12.15 -10.80 -0.57
CA VAL A 43 -11.79 -12.16 -1.01
C VAL A 43 -12.27 -13.18 0.01
N GLY A 44 -11.96 -12.99 1.29
CA GLY A 44 -12.40 -13.88 2.36
C GLY A 44 -13.94 -13.93 2.53
N ARG A 45 -14.63 -12.85 2.14
CA ARG A 45 -16.10 -12.78 2.13
C ARG A 45 -16.74 -13.39 0.88
N GLY A 46 -15.95 -13.77 -0.11
CA GLY A 46 -16.44 -14.29 -1.38
C GLY A 46 -17.02 -13.24 -2.33
N TYR A 47 -16.73 -11.95 -2.12
CA TYR A 47 -17.20 -10.86 -2.98
C TYR A 47 -16.44 -10.76 -4.30
N PHE A 48 -15.16 -11.15 -4.31
CA PHE A 48 -14.30 -11.23 -5.47
C PHE A 48 -13.13 -12.19 -5.18
N SER A 49 -12.40 -12.58 -6.21
CA SER A 49 -11.30 -13.54 -6.11
C SER A 49 -9.93 -12.88 -5.92
N GLU A 50 -8.93 -13.66 -5.53
CA GLU A 50 -7.53 -13.23 -5.55
C GLU A 50 -7.08 -12.87 -6.97
N GLU A 51 -7.60 -13.55 -7.98
CA GLU A 51 -7.32 -13.24 -9.37
C GLU A 51 -7.83 -11.85 -9.74
N ASP A 52 -9.00 -11.44 -9.25
CA ASP A 52 -9.53 -10.09 -9.45
C ASP A 52 -8.61 -9.03 -8.82
N VAL A 53 -8.06 -9.30 -7.64
CA VAL A 53 -7.07 -8.43 -6.99
C VAL A 53 -5.81 -8.33 -7.83
N ASN A 54 -5.30 -9.44 -8.32
CA ASN A 54 -4.09 -9.45 -9.16
C ASN A 54 -4.31 -8.71 -10.49
N LYS A 55 -5.46 -8.86 -11.13
CA LYS A 55 -5.81 -8.09 -12.34
C LYS A 55 -5.85 -6.59 -12.08
N LEU A 56 -6.37 -6.16 -10.93
CA LEU A 56 -6.35 -4.75 -10.55
C LEU A 56 -4.91 -4.25 -10.36
N HIS A 57 -4.05 -5.02 -9.72
CA HIS A 57 -2.63 -4.69 -9.53
C HIS A 57 -1.87 -4.58 -10.85
N GLU A 58 -2.10 -5.51 -11.76
CA GLU A 58 -1.52 -5.48 -13.11
C GLU A 58 -1.97 -4.23 -13.88
N TRP A 59 -3.25 -3.89 -13.79
CA TRP A 59 -3.80 -2.70 -14.41
C TRP A 59 -3.19 -1.42 -13.85
N ILE A 60 -3.02 -1.34 -12.51
CA ILE A 60 -2.33 -0.20 -11.85
C ILE A 60 -0.95 0.01 -12.46
N ASN A 61 -0.15 -1.05 -12.56
CA ASN A 61 1.19 -0.96 -13.14
C ASN A 61 1.16 -0.64 -14.64
N LEU A 62 0.16 -1.10 -15.35
CA LEU A 62 -0.03 -0.73 -16.76
C LEU A 62 -0.30 0.78 -16.91
N GLN A 63 -1.14 1.36 -16.03
CA GLN A 63 -1.37 2.82 -16.03
C GLN A 63 -0.10 3.59 -15.67
N LEU A 64 0.63 3.14 -14.65
CA LEU A 64 1.87 3.77 -14.19
C LEU A 64 3.01 3.69 -15.22
N SER A 65 3.02 2.67 -16.07
CA SER A 65 4.02 2.52 -17.13
C SER A 65 4.02 3.69 -18.13
N LYS A 66 2.87 4.34 -18.32
CA LYS A 66 2.73 5.57 -19.12
C LYS A 66 3.53 6.74 -18.55
N HIS A 67 3.85 6.68 -17.26
CA HIS A 67 4.65 7.65 -16.53
C HIS A 67 6.08 7.16 -16.26
N LYS A 68 6.47 6.01 -16.83
CA LYS A 68 7.78 5.35 -16.63
C LYS A 68 8.07 4.99 -15.18
N ILE A 69 7.04 4.65 -14.43
CA ILE A 69 7.12 4.20 -13.04
C ILE A 69 6.32 2.91 -12.86
N LYS A 70 6.63 2.17 -11.80
CA LYS A 70 5.85 0.99 -11.41
C LYS A 70 5.89 0.79 -9.91
N ILE A 71 4.87 0.14 -9.37
CA ILE A 71 4.89 -0.47 -8.04
C ILE A 71 5.78 -1.72 -8.13
N ASP A 72 6.72 -1.85 -7.21
CA ASP A 72 7.69 -2.96 -7.24
C ASP A 72 7.08 -4.26 -6.75
N ASP A 73 6.17 -4.20 -5.79
CA ASP A 73 5.45 -5.39 -5.30
C ASP A 73 4.11 -5.03 -4.64
N PHE A 74 3.26 -6.04 -4.53
CA PHE A 74 1.96 -5.96 -3.85
C PHE A 74 1.82 -7.11 -2.88
N PHE A 75 1.52 -6.80 -1.62
CA PHE A 75 1.17 -7.79 -0.60
C PHE A 75 -0.26 -7.54 -0.15
N PHE A 76 -1.06 -8.57 -0.06
CA PHE A 76 -2.43 -8.44 0.44
C PHE A 76 -2.82 -9.61 1.33
N ALA A 77 -3.70 -9.32 2.29
CA ALA A 77 -4.27 -10.28 3.21
C ALA A 77 -5.76 -10.44 2.90
N THR A 78 -6.23 -11.68 2.88
CA THR A 78 -7.63 -12.03 2.55
C THR A 78 -8.46 -12.35 3.78
N GLU A 79 -7.84 -12.46 4.95
CA GLU A 79 -8.50 -12.83 6.20
C GLU A 79 -9.54 -11.80 6.63
N LEU A 80 -10.63 -12.30 7.23
CA LEU A 80 -11.68 -11.47 7.81
C LEU A 80 -11.19 -10.78 9.09
N PRO A 81 -11.74 -9.60 9.44
CA PRO A 81 -11.34 -8.86 10.64
C PRO A 81 -11.45 -9.66 11.94
N ASP A 82 -12.47 -10.52 12.03
CA ASP A 82 -12.78 -11.29 13.24
C ASP A 82 -12.16 -12.68 13.26
N THR A 83 -11.29 -12.98 12.31
CA THR A 83 -10.64 -14.28 12.24
C THR A 83 -9.54 -14.38 13.32
N LYS A 84 -9.71 -15.30 14.26
CA LYS A 84 -8.71 -15.62 15.29
C LYS A 84 -7.61 -16.50 14.70
N ILE A 85 -6.82 -15.96 13.80
CA ILE A 85 -5.64 -16.63 13.25
C ILE A 85 -4.42 -16.16 14.04
N LEU A 86 -3.72 -17.08 14.69
CA LEU A 86 -2.48 -16.80 15.47
C LEU A 86 -1.41 -16.09 14.65
N LYS A 87 -1.45 -16.21 13.33
CA LYS A 87 -0.46 -15.64 12.41
C LYS A 87 -1.14 -14.89 11.25
N THR A 88 -2.11 -14.04 11.57
CA THR A 88 -2.77 -13.22 10.55
C THR A 88 -1.79 -12.29 9.84
N ARG A 89 -1.96 -12.15 8.52
CA ARG A 89 -1.24 -11.15 7.72
C ARG A 89 -1.97 -9.82 7.67
N ARG A 90 -3.26 -9.81 8.08
CA ARG A 90 -4.11 -8.62 8.06
C ARG A 90 -3.56 -7.52 8.97
N LYS A 91 -3.46 -6.28 8.45
CA LYS A 91 -3.14 -5.09 9.26
C LYS A 91 -4.18 -4.95 10.40
N PRO A 92 -3.79 -4.61 11.62
CA PRO A 92 -2.51 -4.03 12.03
C PRO A 92 -1.36 -5.01 12.29
N SER A 93 -1.47 -6.28 11.88
CA SER A 93 -0.32 -7.19 11.92
C SER A 93 0.85 -6.63 11.09
N PRO A 94 2.09 -6.74 11.56
CA PRO A 94 3.27 -6.29 10.82
C PRO A 94 3.70 -7.26 9.71
N ARG A 95 3.06 -8.42 9.59
CA ARG A 95 3.56 -9.55 8.80
C ARG A 95 3.84 -9.24 7.35
N MET A 96 2.91 -8.59 6.64
CA MET A 96 3.14 -8.24 5.24
C MET A 96 4.33 -7.28 5.07
N ILE A 97 4.51 -6.35 6.02
CA ILE A 97 5.66 -5.43 6.03
C ILE A 97 6.95 -6.21 6.28
N GLU A 98 6.95 -7.15 7.22
CA GLU A 98 8.10 -8.01 7.53
C GLU A 98 8.46 -8.91 6.36
N GLU A 99 7.47 -9.50 5.68
CA GLU A 99 7.66 -10.28 4.46
C GLU A 99 8.34 -9.44 3.35
N ALA A 100 7.92 -8.19 3.18
CA ALA A 100 8.52 -7.28 2.21
C ALA A 100 9.97 -6.92 2.58
N ILE A 101 10.22 -6.61 3.85
CA ILE A 101 11.56 -6.31 4.36
C ILE A 101 12.52 -7.49 4.13
N GLU A 102 12.07 -8.70 4.44
CA GLU A 102 12.84 -9.92 4.23
C GLU A 102 13.10 -10.19 2.74
N LYS A 103 12.05 -10.12 1.92
CA LYS A 103 12.14 -10.40 0.47
C LYS A 103 13.15 -9.48 -0.24
N TYR A 104 13.19 -8.22 0.13
CA TYR A 104 14.03 -7.21 -0.53
C TYR A 104 15.27 -6.82 0.29
N ASN A 105 15.51 -7.50 1.41
CA ASN A 105 16.62 -7.23 2.33
C ASN A 105 16.71 -5.73 2.71
N LEU A 106 15.60 -5.17 3.16
CA LEU A 106 15.49 -3.73 3.45
C LEU A 106 16.01 -3.39 4.84
N ASN A 107 16.60 -2.20 4.97
CA ASN A 107 16.91 -1.62 6.27
C ASN A 107 15.65 -0.91 6.82
N ARG A 108 15.22 -1.28 8.04
CA ARG A 108 14.03 -0.71 8.66
C ARG A 108 14.12 0.81 8.87
N ASP A 109 15.30 1.32 9.16
CA ASP A 109 15.51 2.75 9.38
C ASP A 109 15.28 3.60 8.12
N ASP A 110 15.44 2.99 6.95
CA ASP A 110 15.21 3.62 5.65
C ASP A 110 13.79 3.41 5.12
N CYS A 111 12.97 2.64 5.86
CA CYS A 111 11.59 2.34 5.48
C CYS A 111 10.60 3.28 6.15
N PHE A 112 9.50 3.54 5.46
CA PHE A 112 8.32 4.13 6.06
C PHE A 112 7.05 3.60 5.38
N MET A 113 5.95 3.69 6.10
CA MET A 113 4.63 3.41 5.58
C MET A 113 3.76 4.65 5.64
N ILE A 114 2.97 4.86 4.62
CA ILE A 114 1.91 5.87 4.61
C ILE A 114 0.59 5.19 4.32
N GLY A 115 -0.43 5.51 5.08
CA GLY A 115 -1.77 4.95 4.92
C GLY A 115 -2.84 5.90 5.44
N ASP A 116 -4.07 5.66 5.07
CA ASP A 116 -5.23 6.49 5.40
C ASP A 116 -5.99 6.03 6.65
N LYS A 117 -5.58 4.90 7.23
CA LYS A 117 -6.23 4.33 8.41
C LYS A 117 -5.23 4.11 9.55
N ASN A 118 -5.74 4.20 10.78
CA ASN A 118 -4.91 3.94 11.97
C ASN A 118 -4.27 2.56 11.96
N ILE A 119 -4.94 1.54 11.40
CA ILE A 119 -4.38 0.18 11.29
C ILE A 119 -3.11 0.14 10.41
N ASP A 120 -2.98 1.05 9.46
CA ASP A 120 -1.78 1.16 8.61
C ASP A 120 -0.59 1.67 9.45
N VAL A 121 -0.82 2.74 10.21
CA VAL A 121 0.21 3.31 11.10
C VAL A 121 0.57 2.33 12.22
N MET A 122 -0.41 1.60 12.76
CA MET A 122 -0.17 0.56 13.76
C MET A 122 0.65 -0.59 13.18
N ALA A 123 0.37 -1.04 11.96
CA ALA A 123 1.16 -2.07 11.29
C ALA A 123 2.62 -1.64 11.12
N ALA A 124 2.86 -0.39 10.71
CA ALA A 124 4.20 0.19 10.62
C ALA A 124 4.91 0.19 11.97
N LYS A 125 4.25 0.66 13.04
CA LYS A 125 4.79 0.67 14.39
C LYS A 125 5.14 -0.75 14.87
N ASN A 126 4.26 -1.72 14.63
CA ASN A 126 4.47 -3.12 15.00
C ASN A 126 5.63 -3.75 14.20
N ALA A 127 5.87 -3.30 12.98
CA ALA A 127 7.03 -3.70 12.16
C ALA A 127 8.30 -2.90 12.49
N LYS A 128 8.24 -1.96 13.44
CA LYS A 128 9.37 -1.09 13.83
C LYS A 128 9.91 -0.24 12.67
N ILE A 129 9.01 0.28 11.86
CA ILE A 129 9.31 1.29 10.84
C ILE A 129 8.48 2.56 11.10
N ARG A 130 8.86 3.67 10.47
CA ARG A 130 8.09 4.91 10.58
C ARG A 130 6.74 4.76 9.87
N GLY A 131 5.67 5.24 10.50
CA GLY A 131 4.33 5.26 9.93
C GLY A 131 3.77 6.67 9.90
N PHE A 132 3.12 7.02 8.81
CA PHE A 132 2.50 8.34 8.61
C PHE A 132 1.04 8.19 8.20
N LEU A 133 0.15 8.88 8.91
CA LEU A 133 -1.25 8.95 8.55
C LEU A 133 -1.45 9.96 7.42
N PHE A 134 -2.19 9.56 6.38
CA PHE A 134 -2.63 10.43 5.31
C PHE A 134 -4.10 10.80 5.52
N GLU A 135 -4.34 12.04 5.87
CA GLU A 135 -5.66 12.56 6.24
C GLU A 135 -6.36 13.29 5.08
N GLY A 136 -5.94 13.01 3.87
CA GLY A 136 -6.47 13.65 2.67
C GLY A 136 -5.57 14.73 2.10
N GLY A 137 -6.04 15.39 1.04
CA GLY A 137 -5.28 16.36 0.28
C GLY A 137 -4.36 15.75 -0.75
N ASN A 138 -3.30 16.46 -1.13
CA ASN A 138 -2.39 16.05 -2.17
C ASN A 138 -1.25 15.17 -1.63
N LEU A 139 -1.20 13.92 -2.10
CA LEU A 139 -0.22 12.93 -1.61
C LEU A 139 1.24 13.33 -1.91
N SER A 140 1.49 14.02 -3.03
CA SER A 140 2.85 14.44 -3.37
C SER A 140 3.42 15.44 -2.35
N TYR A 141 2.59 16.34 -1.84
CA TYR A 141 3.01 17.27 -0.79
C TYR A 141 3.35 16.56 0.52
N LYS A 142 2.57 15.55 0.87
CA LYS A 142 2.87 14.72 2.04
C LYS A 142 4.21 13.99 1.90
N ILE A 143 4.48 13.41 0.74
CA ILE A 143 5.76 12.72 0.46
C ILE A 143 6.92 13.70 0.49
N LYS A 144 6.81 14.87 -0.15
CA LYS A 144 7.85 15.92 -0.09
C LYS A 144 8.18 16.30 1.35
N LYS A 145 7.16 16.47 2.19
CA LYS A 145 7.34 16.77 3.61
C LYS A 145 8.06 15.65 4.36
N ILE A 146 7.69 14.39 4.12
CA ILE A 146 8.34 13.23 4.75
C ILE A 146 9.82 13.14 4.36
N LEU A 147 10.14 13.41 3.09
CA LEU A 147 11.51 13.36 2.56
C LEU A 147 12.32 14.64 2.78
N ASN A 148 11.74 15.70 3.38
CA ASN A 148 12.35 17.00 3.56
C ASN A 148 12.85 17.63 2.23
N ILE A 149 12.06 17.53 1.17
CA ILE A 149 12.33 18.11 -0.14
C ILE A 149 11.28 19.15 -0.53
N THR A 150 11.66 20.12 -1.31
CA THR A 150 10.77 21.22 -1.78
C THR A 150 9.96 20.85 -3.03
#